data_4e7c223be9ca65708c7bfc5998e21e86
#
_entry.id   4e7c223be9ca65708c7bfc5998e21e86
#
_cell.length_a   1.000
_cell.length_b   1.000
_cell.length_c   1.000
_cell.angle_alpha   90.00
_cell.angle_beta   90.00
_cell.angle_gamma   90.00
#
_symmetry.space_group_name_H-M   'P 1'
#
loop_
_entity.id
_entity.type
_entity.pdbx_description
1 polymer ?
#
loop_
_entity_poly.entity_id
_entity_poly.type
_entity_poly.pdbx_seq_one_letter_code
_entity_poly.pdbx_strand_id
1 'polypeptide(L)'
;MCNVDYSDGYVTILHDRHPIAKKEHRCGECHRTIWRGESYMTERTIFDGNAETHKTCLHCQIARDWLVGECGGFLYGGVKEDIYEHAREGYGFGVVRLAAGMQNHWSRKDGRLWPIPKAPPLTPPFGK
;
A
#
# COMPACT_ATOMS: atom_id res chain seq x y z
N MET A 1 0.91 11.75 -10.65
CA MET A 1 1.70 12.64 -9.77
C MET A 1 2.03 11.95 -8.46
N CYS A 2 3.27 12.07 -8.03
CA CYS A 2 3.72 11.36 -6.83
C CYS A 2 3.74 12.33 -5.64
N ASN A 3 3.34 11.82 -4.47
CA ASN A 3 3.24 12.65 -3.26
C ASN A 3 4.44 12.49 -2.34
N VAL A 4 5.48 11.79 -2.78
CA VAL A 4 6.65 11.54 -1.97
C VAL A 4 7.63 12.70 -2.12
N ASP A 5 8.07 13.22 -0.98
CA ASP A 5 9.04 14.30 -0.95
C ASP A 5 10.18 13.91 -0.02
N TYR A 6 11.35 13.73 -0.57
CA TYR A 6 12.51 13.30 0.20
C TYR A 6 13.32 14.47 0.78
N SER A 7 12.91 15.70 0.51
CA SER A 7 13.65 16.85 1.00
C SER A 7 13.46 17.10 2.49
N ASP A 8 12.37 16.57 3.06
CA ASP A 8 12.02 16.81 4.47
C ASP A 8 12.51 15.72 5.41
N GLY A 9 13.48 14.96 4.98
CA GLY A 9 13.99 13.88 5.78
C GLY A 9 13.49 12.54 5.28
N TYR A 10 13.90 11.49 5.94
CA TYR A 10 13.55 10.14 5.49
C TYR A 10 13.34 9.22 6.66
N VAL A 11 12.59 8.17 6.41
CA VAL A 11 12.27 7.13 7.37
C VAL A 11 13.31 6.03 7.27
N THR A 12 13.84 5.61 8.41
CA THR A 12 14.73 4.47 8.47
C THR A 12 13.92 3.24 8.85
N ILE A 13 13.97 2.20 8.03
CA ILE A 13 13.28 0.94 8.31
C ILE A 13 14.23 0.07 9.13
N LEU A 14 13.84 -0.21 10.38
CA LEU A 14 14.65 -1.04 11.27
C LEU A 14 14.51 -2.50 10.93
N HIS A 15 13.30 -2.94 10.58
CA HIS A 15 13.08 -4.29 10.09
C HIS A 15 11.71 -4.35 9.40
N ASP A 16 11.58 -5.31 8.51
CA ASP A 16 10.30 -5.65 7.89
C ASP A 16 10.15 -7.16 7.87
N ARG A 17 8.91 -7.63 7.96
CA ARG A 17 8.60 -9.04 8.01
C ARG A 17 7.20 -9.29 7.46
N HIS A 18 6.96 -10.55 7.09
CA HIS A 18 5.65 -11.00 6.63
C HIS A 18 5.15 -12.12 7.54
N PRO A 19 4.76 -11.81 8.78
CA PRO A 19 4.27 -12.84 9.69
C PRO A 19 2.86 -13.28 9.33
N ILE A 20 2.45 -14.37 9.94
CA ILE A 20 1.06 -14.80 9.89
C ILE A 20 0.37 -14.23 11.12
N ALA A 21 -0.77 -13.59 10.93
CA ALA A 21 -1.46 -12.91 12.01
C ALA A 21 -1.95 -13.92 13.06
N LYS A 22 -1.58 -13.71 14.30
CA LYS A 22 -2.04 -14.52 15.43
C LYS A 22 -3.30 -13.98 16.04
N LYS A 23 -3.65 -12.74 15.71
CA LYS A 23 -4.86 -12.07 16.14
C LYS A 23 -5.25 -11.09 15.05
N GLU A 24 -6.40 -10.45 15.20
CA GLU A 24 -6.82 -9.45 14.24
C GLU A 24 -5.97 -8.18 14.38
N HIS A 25 -5.64 -7.59 13.24
CA HIS A 25 -4.95 -6.31 13.16
C HIS A 25 -5.71 -5.42 12.20
N ARG A 26 -5.31 -4.17 12.11
CA ARG A 26 -5.90 -3.22 11.16
C ARG A 26 -4.82 -2.78 10.19
N CYS A 27 -5.16 -2.83 8.89
CA CYS A 27 -4.26 -2.32 7.86
C CYS A 27 -4.13 -0.80 7.96
N GLY A 28 -2.91 -0.29 7.95
CA GLY A 28 -2.67 1.15 8.06
C GLY A 28 -3.01 1.93 6.80
N GLU A 29 -3.28 1.26 5.68
CA GLU A 29 -3.58 1.94 4.42
C GLU A 29 -5.07 1.92 4.09
N CYS A 30 -5.69 0.74 3.99
CA CYS A 30 -7.11 0.67 3.67
C CYS A 30 -8.01 0.55 4.89
N HIS A 31 -7.43 0.33 6.06
CA HIS A 31 -8.14 0.24 7.34
C HIS A 31 -9.04 -0.98 7.48
N ARG A 32 -8.86 -1.99 6.62
CA ARG A 32 -9.60 -3.22 6.80
C ARG A 32 -9.00 -4.05 7.92
N THR A 33 -9.78 -5.00 8.40
CA THR A 33 -9.27 -5.97 9.37
C THR A 33 -8.36 -6.97 8.65
N ILE A 34 -7.18 -7.19 9.21
CA ILE A 34 -6.31 -8.29 8.82
C ILE A 34 -6.68 -9.44 9.75
N TRP A 35 -7.25 -10.50 9.16
CA TRP A 35 -7.81 -11.59 9.96
C TRP A 35 -6.73 -12.52 10.46
N ARG A 36 -7.00 -13.16 11.57
CA ARG A 36 -6.14 -14.22 12.10
C ARG A 36 -5.91 -15.26 11.01
N GLY A 37 -4.65 -15.64 10.82
CA GLY A 37 -4.27 -16.61 9.80
C GLY A 37 -3.80 -15.99 8.49
N GLU A 38 -4.06 -14.70 8.26
CA GLU A 38 -3.55 -14.02 7.06
C GLU A 38 -2.09 -13.66 7.24
N SER A 39 -1.34 -13.73 6.13
CA SER A 39 -0.03 -13.09 6.09
C SER A 39 -0.21 -11.60 5.89
N TYR A 40 0.63 -10.82 6.50
CA TYR A 40 0.61 -9.37 6.33
C TYR A 40 2.04 -8.85 6.46
N MET A 41 2.24 -7.59 6.11
CA MET A 41 3.54 -6.97 6.27
C MET A 41 3.56 -6.13 7.53
N THR A 42 4.60 -6.29 8.35
CA THR A 42 4.82 -5.43 9.50
C THR A 42 6.20 -4.80 9.37
N GLU A 43 6.27 -3.50 9.62
CA GLU A 43 7.52 -2.75 9.53
C GLU A 43 7.69 -1.94 10.79
N ARG A 44 8.92 -1.91 11.29
CA ARG A 44 9.27 -1.01 12.37
C ARG A 44 10.18 0.07 11.80
N THR A 45 9.77 1.31 12.00
CA THR A 45 10.47 2.44 11.40
C THR A 45 10.86 3.42 12.47
N ILE A 46 11.83 4.26 12.14
CA ILE A 46 12.21 5.38 12.99
C ILE A 46 12.27 6.63 12.11
N PHE A 47 11.67 7.70 12.58
CA PHE A 47 11.68 8.97 11.88
C PHE A 47 11.74 10.07 12.92
N ASP A 48 12.74 10.93 12.82
CA ASP A 48 12.93 12.07 13.73
C ASP A 48 12.92 11.61 15.19
N GLY A 49 13.60 10.49 15.46
CA GLY A 49 13.69 9.95 16.81
C GLY A 49 12.49 9.16 17.29
N ASN A 50 11.41 9.11 16.49
CA ASN A 50 10.19 8.42 16.88
C ASN A 50 10.07 7.08 16.17
N ALA A 51 9.90 6.01 16.94
CA ALA A 51 9.73 4.68 16.39
C ALA A 51 8.26 4.36 16.24
N GLU A 52 7.89 3.77 15.10
CA GLU A 52 6.51 3.36 14.83
C GLU A 52 6.48 1.99 14.20
N THR A 53 5.37 1.30 14.41
CA THR A 53 5.11 0.02 13.76
C THR A 53 3.97 0.21 12.77
N HIS A 54 4.20 -0.22 11.53
CA HIS A 54 3.20 -0.14 10.47
C HIS A 54 2.81 -1.53 10.03
N LYS A 55 1.51 -1.78 9.93
CA LYS A 55 0.96 -3.05 9.47
C LYS A 55 0.18 -2.81 8.20
N THR A 56 0.49 -3.60 7.18
CA THR A 56 -0.10 -3.42 5.85
C THR A 56 -0.57 -4.78 5.34
N CYS A 57 -1.83 -4.85 4.90
CA CYS A 57 -2.31 -6.11 4.31
C CYS A 57 -1.61 -6.33 2.97
N LEU A 58 -1.53 -7.60 2.55
CA LEU A 58 -0.79 -7.91 1.32
C LEU A 58 -1.41 -7.29 0.08
N HIS A 59 -2.73 -7.06 0.10
CA HIS A 59 -3.40 -6.39 -1.01
C HIS A 59 -2.89 -4.96 -1.15
N CYS A 60 -2.82 -4.21 -0.05
CA CYS A 60 -2.32 -2.84 -0.08
C CYS A 60 -0.82 -2.80 -0.34
N GLN A 61 -0.10 -3.86 0.01
CA GLN A 61 1.32 -3.91 -0.30
C GLN A 61 1.56 -3.90 -1.81
N ILE A 62 0.71 -4.54 -2.59
CA ILE A 62 0.82 -4.49 -4.05
C ILE A 62 0.70 -3.05 -4.54
N ALA A 63 -0.28 -2.31 -4.03
CA ALA A 63 -0.44 -0.90 -4.41
C ALA A 63 0.78 -0.08 -3.99
N ARG A 64 1.28 -0.31 -2.79
CA ARG A 64 2.45 0.40 -2.29
C ARG A 64 3.69 0.11 -3.12
N ASP A 65 3.90 -1.17 -3.45
CA ASP A 65 5.07 -1.55 -4.23
C ASP A 65 5.01 -0.95 -5.63
N TRP A 66 3.81 -0.84 -6.20
CA TRP A 66 3.66 -0.17 -7.49
C TRP A 66 4.07 1.30 -7.40
N LEU A 67 3.67 1.98 -6.32
CA LEU A 67 4.10 3.37 -6.11
C LEU A 67 5.61 3.48 -5.97
N VAL A 68 6.24 2.53 -5.28
CA VAL A 68 7.69 2.53 -5.16
C VAL A 68 8.34 2.45 -6.54
N GLY A 69 7.82 1.59 -7.41
CA GLY A 69 8.34 1.46 -8.77
C GLY A 69 8.05 2.69 -9.63
N GLU A 70 6.86 3.28 -9.47
CA GLU A 70 6.43 4.39 -10.32
C GLU A 70 6.97 5.74 -9.84
N CYS A 71 6.99 5.96 -8.53
CA CYS A 71 7.32 7.25 -7.92
C CYS A 71 8.57 7.23 -7.07
N GLY A 72 9.17 6.08 -6.86
CA GLY A 72 10.36 5.96 -6.02
C GLY A 72 10.07 5.84 -4.53
N GLY A 73 8.82 5.87 -4.11
CA GLY A 73 8.49 5.76 -2.70
C GLY A 73 7.02 5.98 -2.42
N PHE A 74 6.68 6.04 -1.14
CA PHE A 74 5.31 6.21 -0.69
C PHE A 74 5.34 6.86 0.70
N LEU A 75 4.17 7.34 1.13
CA LEU A 75 3.99 7.84 2.49
C LEU A 75 3.13 6.86 3.26
N TYR A 76 3.54 6.50 4.47
CA TYR A 76 2.73 5.63 5.33
C TYR A 76 1.39 6.31 5.60
N GLY A 77 0.31 5.57 5.36
CA GLY A 77 -1.04 6.11 5.49
C GLY A 77 -1.51 6.92 4.29
N GLY A 78 -0.63 7.15 3.31
CA GLY A 78 -0.96 7.97 2.14
C GLY A 78 -1.10 7.19 0.84
N VAL A 79 -0.94 5.86 0.87
CA VAL A 79 -0.96 5.06 -0.36
C VAL A 79 -2.31 5.14 -1.05
N LYS A 80 -3.39 5.08 -0.30
CA LYS A 80 -4.74 5.11 -0.87
C LYS A 80 -4.99 6.38 -1.67
N GLU A 81 -4.67 7.53 -1.09
CA GLU A 81 -4.88 8.80 -1.79
C GLU A 81 -4.00 8.91 -3.03
N ASP A 82 -2.76 8.45 -2.93
CA ASP A 82 -1.85 8.52 -4.05
C ASP A 82 -2.30 7.62 -5.20
N ILE A 83 -2.80 6.42 -4.88
CA ILE A 83 -3.37 5.53 -5.89
C ILE A 83 -4.58 6.18 -6.55
N TYR A 84 -5.45 6.84 -5.77
CA TYR A 84 -6.60 7.55 -6.33
C TYR A 84 -6.19 8.63 -7.30
N GLU A 85 -5.16 9.40 -6.96
CA GLU A 85 -4.67 10.45 -7.84
C GLU A 85 -4.18 9.87 -9.16
N HIS A 86 -3.41 8.79 -9.10
CA HIS A 86 -2.93 8.14 -10.32
C HIS A 86 -4.08 7.57 -11.14
N ALA A 87 -5.09 7.01 -10.50
CA ALA A 87 -6.26 6.49 -11.20
C ALA A 87 -6.98 7.60 -11.97
N ARG A 88 -7.11 8.78 -11.37
CA ARG A 88 -7.75 9.91 -12.02
C ARG A 88 -6.90 10.49 -13.15
N GLU A 89 -5.59 10.32 -13.08
CA GLU A 89 -4.68 10.85 -14.09
C GLU A 89 -4.51 9.92 -15.29
N GLY A 90 -5.24 8.82 -15.34
CA GLY A 90 -5.26 7.99 -16.54
C GLY A 90 -4.19 6.92 -16.61
N TYR A 91 -3.72 6.44 -15.48
CA TYR A 91 -2.68 5.40 -15.45
C TYR A 91 -3.19 4.01 -15.82
N GLY A 92 -4.49 3.87 -16.10
CA GLY A 92 -5.03 2.63 -16.67
C GLY A 92 -5.89 1.84 -15.69
N PHE A 93 -6.48 0.77 -16.22
CA PHE A 93 -7.43 -0.04 -15.47
C PHE A 93 -6.83 -0.70 -14.25
N GLY A 94 -5.57 -1.11 -14.32
CA GLY A 94 -4.93 -1.75 -13.17
C GLY A 94 -4.90 -0.84 -11.96
N VAL A 95 -4.60 0.43 -12.16
CA VAL A 95 -4.56 1.40 -11.07
C VAL A 95 -5.95 1.73 -10.58
N VAL A 96 -6.92 1.86 -11.50
CA VAL A 96 -8.33 2.06 -11.11
C VAL A 96 -8.81 0.89 -10.26
N ARG A 97 -8.41 -0.33 -10.61
CA ARG A 97 -8.77 -1.51 -9.83
C ARG A 97 -8.17 -1.48 -8.44
N LEU A 98 -6.92 -1.04 -8.31
CA LEU A 98 -6.31 -0.88 -6.98
C LEU A 98 -7.07 0.13 -6.15
N ALA A 99 -7.45 1.26 -6.76
CA ALA A 99 -8.20 2.29 -6.05
C ALA A 99 -9.54 1.75 -5.56
N ALA A 100 -10.25 1.02 -6.43
CA ALA A 100 -11.55 0.44 -6.06
C ALA A 100 -11.38 -0.58 -4.93
N GLY A 101 -10.33 -1.40 -5.00
CA GLY A 101 -10.08 -2.39 -3.96
C GLY A 101 -9.82 -1.75 -2.61
N MET A 102 -9.00 -0.72 -2.58
CA MET A 102 -8.70 -0.01 -1.33
C MET A 102 -9.94 0.67 -0.79
N GLN A 103 -10.76 1.27 -1.67
CA GLN A 103 -12.00 1.91 -1.25
C GLN A 103 -12.96 0.93 -0.61
N ASN A 104 -13.01 -0.29 -1.11
CA ASN A 104 -13.93 -1.32 -0.64
C ASN A 104 -13.30 -2.26 0.39
N HIS A 105 -12.14 -1.89 0.92
CA HIS A 105 -11.40 -2.70 1.90
C HIS A 105 -11.13 -4.10 1.37
N TRP A 106 -10.96 -4.23 0.04
CA TRP A 106 -10.69 -5.49 -0.65
C TRP A 106 -11.76 -6.56 -0.39
N SER A 107 -12.98 -6.10 -0.09
CA SER A 107 -14.12 -6.99 0.18
C SER A 107 -15.10 -6.99 -0.98
N ARG A 108 -15.60 -8.17 -1.32
CA ARG A 108 -16.67 -8.32 -2.31
C ARG A 108 -18.02 -8.03 -1.64
N LYS A 109 -19.06 -7.89 -2.45
CA LYS A 109 -20.40 -7.66 -1.94
C LYS A 109 -20.88 -8.76 -1.00
N ASP A 110 -20.43 -9.99 -1.24
CA ASP A 110 -20.79 -11.13 -0.40
C ASP A 110 -19.93 -11.26 0.86
N GLY A 111 -19.02 -10.31 1.07
CA GLY A 111 -18.16 -10.30 2.24
C GLY A 111 -16.84 -11.04 2.08
N ARG A 112 -16.64 -11.72 0.96
CA ARG A 112 -15.39 -12.42 0.73
C ARG A 112 -14.28 -11.46 0.35
N LEU A 113 -13.05 -11.81 0.75
CA LEU A 113 -11.89 -11.02 0.43
C LEU A 113 -11.53 -11.20 -1.04
N TRP A 114 -11.14 -10.10 -1.71
CA TRP A 114 -10.59 -10.18 -3.06
C TRP A 114 -9.31 -11.01 -3.04
N PRO A 115 -8.99 -11.69 -4.15
CA PRO A 115 -7.63 -12.23 -4.28
C PRO A 115 -6.62 -11.09 -4.32
N ILE A 116 -5.37 -11.40 -3.98
CA ILE A 116 -4.32 -10.39 -4.03
C ILE A 116 -4.16 -9.94 -5.49
N PRO A 117 -4.23 -8.64 -5.77
CA PRO A 117 -4.19 -8.16 -7.15
C PRO A 117 -2.80 -8.27 -7.75
N LYS A 118 -2.75 -8.25 -9.07
CA LYS A 118 -1.48 -8.10 -9.77
C LYS A 118 -1.10 -6.64 -9.82
N ALA A 119 0.20 -6.37 -9.71
CA ALA A 119 0.68 -5.01 -9.86
C ALA A 119 0.46 -4.54 -11.30
N PRO A 120 -0.05 -3.31 -11.50
CA PRO A 120 -0.15 -2.76 -12.85
C PRO A 120 1.23 -2.57 -13.46
N PRO A 121 1.35 -2.53 -14.80
CA PRO A 121 2.63 -2.26 -15.40
C PRO A 121 3.11 -0.85 -15.07
N LEU A 122 4.43 -0.71 -14.95
CA LEU A 122 5.04 0.59 -14.68
C LEU A 122 5.11 1.40 -15.97
N THR A 123 5.09 2.72 -15.83
CA THR A 123 5.27 3.61 -16.96
C THR A 123 6.68 3.44 -17.52
N PRO A 124 6.84 3.30 -18.85
CA PRO A 124 8.16 3.19 -19.43
C PRO A 124 9.02 4.42 -19.11
N PRO A 125 10.34 4.24 -18.98
CA PRO A 125 11.20 5.37 -18.61
C PRO A 125 11.23 6.50 -19.64
N PHE A 126 10.83 6.23 -20.87
CA PHE A 126 10.80 7.28 -21.89
C PHE A 126 9.39 7.75 -22.21
N GLY A 127 8.48 7.50 -21.34
CA GLY A 127 7.18 8.09 -21.41
C GLY A 127 6.30 7.54 -22.43
N LYS A 128 5.92 7.25 -22.84
CA LYS A 128 5.00 7.09 -23.69
C LYS A 128 4.74 6.48 -24.35
#